data_720152e74ecd5cba8d93475607850593
#
_entry.id   720152e74ecd5cba8d93475607850593
#
_cell.length_a   1.000
_cell.length_b   1.000
_cell.length_c   1.000
_cell.angle_alpha   90.00
_cell.angle_beta   90.00
_cell.angle_gamma   90.00
#
_symmetry.space_group_name_H-M   'P 1'
#
loop_
_entity.id
_entity.type
_entity.pdbx_description
1 polymer ?
#
loop_
_entity_poly.entity_id
_entity_poly.type
_entity_poly.pdbx_seq_one_letter_code
_entity_poly.pdbx_strand_id
1 'polypeptide(L)'
;MKKFFILVLFTINISNISLAENLSFTKIVDLKDPWGSSFINNEELIVTEKSGKIKLINLNSKKIFVIQHNLNYLEHGQGGLLDIIYKDDFIYISYTENRGNWKTSTSIAKAKFNKKNLIFENIFQANPPIDSGYHFGSRLVIKDNYLFATAGERNEGMIAQDPTKHPGSIIRIHTDGSIPKDNPKFDGKSDWLPEIYQIGVRNPQGLTLSAFDGKVYLSNHGAKGGDWFGEAKKGENYGWKILGWGGTNYTGTKIGPKWKPGFTKAIQYWVPSIATSAITIYKGKEFSEWNGHALITSLKDQSLRKLIFNDLSNVKEDVIFKNKIGRIRDLQVHPNNGKIYFLGGDSLWLMKKN
;
A
#
# COMPACT_ATOMS: atom_id res chain seq x y z
N MET A 1 -28.27 37.76 54.93
CA MET A 1 -27.04 37.89 54.10
C MET A 1 -26.61 36.48 53.69
N LYS A 2 -26.90 36.08 52.41
CA LYS A 2 -26.47 34.78 51.83
C LYS A 2 -25.16 34.98 51.12
N LYS A 3 -24.09 34.33 51.57
CA LYS A 3 -22.79 34.31 50.92
C LYS A 3 -22.83 33.34 49.75
N PHE A 4 -22.66 33.80 48.52
CA PHE A 4 -22.44 33.02 47.34
C PHE A 4 -20.95 32.64 47.27
N PHE A 5 -20.63 31.34 47.30
CA PHE A 5 -19.30 30.82 46.97
C PHE A 5 -19.26 30.56 45.45
N ILE A 6 -18.42 31.31 44.74
CA ILE A 6 -18.10 31.04 43.33
C ILE A 6 -16.98 30.01 43.30
N LEU A 7 -17.29 28.80 42.85
CA LEU A 7 -16.31 27.73 42.57
C LEU A 7 -15.71 28.00 41.19
N VAL A 8 -14.49 28.49 41.12
CA VAL A 8 -13.74 28.64 39.87
C VAL A 8 -13.13 27.28 39.55
N LEU A 9 -13.73 26.58 38.57
CA LEU A 9 -13.16 25.38 37.98
C LEU A 9 -12.00 25.79 37.05
N PHE A 10 -10.77 25.57 37.51
CA PHE A 10 -9.60 25.58 36.62
C PHE A 10 -9.64 24.35 35.73
N THR A 11 -10.05 24.49 34.48
CA THR A 11 -9.83 23.47 33.46
C THR A 11 -8.34 23.49 33.10
N ILE A 12 -7.61 22.47 33.56
CA ILE A 12 -6.26 22.22 33.11
C ILE A 12 -6.38 21.73 31.66
N ASN A 13 -6.12 22.63 30.71
CA ASN A 13 -5.85 22.24 29.32
C ASN A 13 -4.53 21.46 29.31
N ILE A 14 -4.62 20.13 29.38
CA ILE A 14 -3.49 19.26 29.00
C ILE A 14 -3.34 19.46 27.49
N SER A 15 -2.46 20.37 27.10
CA SER A 15 -1.99 20.49 25.73
C SER A 15 -1.45 19.14 25.30
N ASN A 16 -2.07 18.51 24.30
CA ASN A 16 -1.47 17.41 23.57
C ASN A 16 -0.14 17.92 23.01
N ILE A 17 0.96 17.67 23.71
CA ILE A 17 2.31 17.88 23.19
C ILE A 17 2.38 17.02 21.92
N SER A 18 2.47 17.67 20.79
CA SER A 18 2.50 17.03 19.47
C SER A 18 3.67 16.04 19.44
N LEU A 19 3.39 14.76 19.25
CA LEU A 19 4.41 13.73 19.03
C LEU A 19 5.43 14.12 17.93
N ALA A 20 5.07 15.07 17.07
CA ALA A 20 5.91 15.60 16.00
C ALA A 20 7.13 16.41 16.50
N GLU A 21 7.13 16.92 17.74
CA GLU A 21 8.23 17.76 18.27
C GLU A 21 9.51 16.97 18.57
N ASN A 22 9.40 15.63 18.70
CA ASN A 22 10.52 14.72 18.99
C ASN A 22 10.99 13.90 17.79
N LEU A 23 10.61 14.29 16.55
CA LEU A 23 10.98 13.57 15.34
C LEU A 23 11.94 14.38 14.48
N SER A 24 13.03 13.76 14.03
CA SER A 24 13.92 14.32 13.02
C SER A 24 13.71 13.67 11.66
N PHE A 25 13.82 14.49 10.61
CA PHE A 25 13.73 14.08 9.22
C PHE A 25 15.02 14.44 8.49
N THR A 26 15.66 13.46 7.88
CA THR A 26 16.88 13.65 7.09
C THR A 26 16.63 13.20 5.66
N LYS A 27 16.82 14.09 4.69
CA LYS A 27 16.85 13.69 3.28
C LYS A 27 18.15 12.91 3.00
N ILE A 28 18.02 11.73 2.45
CA ILE A 28 19.15 10.84 2.15
C ILE A 28 19.64 11.10 0.73
N VAL A 29 18.76 10.98 -0.27
CA VAL A 29 19.07 11.20 -1.69
C VAL A 29 17.84 11.75 -2.43
N ASP A 30 18.08 12.43 -3.56
CA ASP A 30 17.03 12.80 -4.51
C ASP A 30 16.74 11.64 -5.47
N LEU A 31 15.46 11.50 -5.84
CA LEU A 31 14.93 10.49 -6.73
C LEU A 31 14.03 11.16 -7.79
N LYS A 32 13.46 10.37 -8.70
CA LYS A 32 12.51 10.89 -9.69
C LYS A 32 11.27 9.99 -9.72
N ASP A 33 10.14 10.48 -9.24
CA ASP A 33 8.86 9.76 -9.15
C ASP A 33 9.02 8.33 -8.58
N PRO A 34 9.63 8.20 -7.37
CA PRO A 34 9.89 6.90 -6.75
C PRO A 34 8.57 6.23 -6.37
N TRP A 35 8.50 4.88 -6.49
CA TRP A 35 7.24 4.18 -6.26
C TRP A 35 7.27 3.13 -5.15
N GLY A 36 8.17 2.16 -5.21
CA GLY A 36 8.30 1.09 -4.22
C GLY A 36 9.75 0.91 -3.79
N SER A 37 9.95 0.33 -2.62
CA SER A 37 11.29 0.08 -2.08
C SER A 37 11.35 -1.18 -1.23
N SER A 38 12.55 -1.75 -1.08
CA SER A 38 12.80 -2.88 -0.21
C SER A 38 14.24 -2.88 0.29
N PHE A 39 14.46 -3.25 1.54
CA PHE A 39 15.81 -3.48 2.05
C PHE A 39 16.41 -4.75 1.42
N ILE A 40 17.62 -4.65 0.89
CA ILE A 40 18.45 -5.80 0.49
C ILE A 40 19.21 -6.34 1.72
N ASN A 41 19.69 -5.41 2.55
CA ASN A 41 20.36 -5.65 3.81
C ASN A 41 20.26 -4.39 4.70
N ASN A 42 20.99 -4.31 5.80
CA ASN A 42 20.95 -3.17 6.71
C ASN A 42 21.48 -1.85 6.11
N GLU A 43 22.21 -1.89 5.00
CA GLU A 43 22.88 -0.72 4.42
C GLU A 43 22.34 -0.36 3.02
N GLU A 44 21.64 -1.26 2.37
CA GLU A 44 21.22 -1.09 0.98
C GLU A 44 19.70 -1.20 0.82
N LEU A 45 19.14 -0.19 0.17
CA LEU A 45 17.73 -0.12 -0.19
C LEU A 45 17.61 -0.14 -1.72
N ILE A 46 16.80 -1.05 -2.28
CA ILE A 46 16.42 -1.04 -3.69
C ILE A 46 15.15 -0.22 -3.86
N VAL A 47 15.07 0.59 -4.92
CA VAL A 47 13.97 1.52 -5.18
C VAL A 47 13.60 1.45 -6.65
N THR A 48 12.30 1.45 -6.96
CA THR A 48 11.78 1.66 -8.31
C THR A 48 11.44 3.13 -8.53
N GLU A 49 11.78 3.65 -9.70
CA GLU A 49 11.20 4.88 -10.24
C GLU A 49 10.20 4.52 -11.34
N LYS A 50 9.04 5.14 -11.32
CA LYS A 50 7.94 4.82 -12.24
C LYS A 50 8.37 4.87 -13.72
N SER A 51 9.30 5.76 -14.04
CA SER A 51 9.88 5.94 -15.37
C SER A 51 10.77 4.79 -15.87
N GLY A 52 10.90 3.70 -15.11
CA GLY A 52 11.61 2.50 -15.54
C GLY A 52 13.02 2.35 -14.97
N LYS A 53 13.40 3.06 -13.92
CA LYS A 53 14.69 2.84 -13.27
C LYS A 53 14.55 2.00 -12.01
N ILE A 54 15.48 1.06 -11.85
CA ILE A 54 15.72 0.35 -10.59
C ILE A 54 17.02 0.86 -10.01
N LYS A 55 16.99 1.41 -8.81
CA LYS A 55 18.11 2.02 -8.12
C LYS A 55 18.45 1.27 -6.85
N LEU A 56 19.72 0.95 -6.65
CA LEU A 56 20.25 0.45 -5.38
C LEU A 56 20.96 1.61 -4.68
N ILE A 57 20.52 1.92 -3.47
CA ILE A 57 20.99 3.05 -2.67
C ILE A 57 21.74 2.52 -1.46
N ASN A 58 23.01 2.88 -1.32
CA ASN A 58 23.74 2.65 -0.07
C ASN A 58 23.41 3.80 0.90
N LEU A 59 22.83 3.47 2.03
CA LEU A 59 22.30 4.43 3.00
C LEU A 59 23.40 5.22 3.76
N ASN A 60 24.59 4.63 3.92
CA ASN A 60 25.70 5.25 4.61
C ASN A 60 26.45 6.24 3.69
N SER A 61 26.88 5.76 2.53
CA SER A 61 27.63 6.57 1.56
C SER A 61 26.75 7.44 0.66
N LYS A 62 25.43 7.22 0.63
CA LYS A 62 24.42 7.84 -0.23
C LYS A 62 24.68 7.63 -1.74
N LYS A 63 25.53 6.66 -2.08
CA LYS A 63 25.79 6.29 -3.49
C LYS A 63 24.58 5.58 -4.09
N ILE A 64 24.28 5.92 -5.33
CA ILE A 64 23.18 5.34 -6.11
C ILE A 64 23.78 4.55 -7.27
N PHE A 65 23.34 3.30 -7.43
CA PHE A 65 23.64 2.46 -8.59
C PHE A 65 22.34 2.18 -9.35
N VAL A 66 22.35 2.36 -10.66
CA VAL A 66 21.23 1.99 -11.53
C VAL A 66 21.44 0.55 -11.98
N ILE A 67 20.45 -0.30 -11.73
CA ILE A 67 20.46 -1.70 -12.14
C ILE A 67 19.70 -1.80 -13.47
N GLN A 68 20.30 -2.45 -14.48
CA GLN A 68 19.68 -2.72 -15.76
C GLN A 68 18.62 -3.83 -15.63
N HIS A 69 17.61 -3.84 -16.50
CA HIS A 69 16.58 -4.87 -16.52
C HIS A 69 15.96 -5.03 -17.92
N ASN A 70 15.25 -6.16 -18.14
CA ASN A 70 14.62 -6.53 -19.40
C ASN A 70 13.08 -6.39 -19.41
N LEU A 71 12.47 -5.72 -18.42
CA LEU A 71 11.01 -5.59 -18.34
C LEU A 71 10.43 -4.81 -19.54
N ASN A 72 9.38 -5.37 -20.16
CA ASN A 72 8.59 -4.70 -21.18
C ASN A 72 7.48 -3.89 -20.53
N TYR A 73 7.84 -2.75 -19.93
CA TYR A 73 6.91 -1.87 -19.22
C TYR A 73 6.42 -0.72 -20.10
N LEU A 74 5.27 -0.15 -19.72
CA LEU A 74 4.75 1.08 -20.29
C LEU A 74 4.47 2.10 -19.18
N GLU A 75 5.18 3.23 -19.22
CA GLU A 75 4.84 4.39 -18.40
C GLU A 75 3.60 5.06 -19.00
N HIS A 76 2.43 4.86 -18.35
CA HIS A 76 1.17 5.43 -18.79
C HIS A 76 0.33 5.85 -17.58
N GLY A 77 0.13 7.14 -17.40
CA GLY A 77 -0.63 7.71 -16.29
C GLY A 77 -0.04 7.35 -14.92
N GLN A 78 -0.73 6.50 -14.16
CA GLN A 78 -0.26 6.02 -12.86
C GLN A 78 0.69 4.81 -12.97
N GLY A 79 0.82 4.24 -14.16
CA GLY A 79 1.61 3.04 -14.41
C GLY A 79 3.09 3.30 -14.73
N GLY A 80 3.88 2.25 -14.73
CA GLY A 80 5.33 2.21 -14.95
C GLY A 80 5.95 1.05 -14.17
N LEU A 81 7.16 1.19 -13.62
CA LEU A 81 7.63 0.30 -12.56
C LEU A 81 6.97 0.70 -11.24
N LEU A 82 6.50 -0.30 -10.49
CA LEU A 82 5.66 -0.06 -9.32
C LEU A 82 6.33 -0.66 -8.07
N ASP A 83 5.74 -1.64 -7.40
CA ASP A 83 6.29 -2.16 -6.16
C ASP A 83 7.46 -3.13 -6.38
N ILE A 84 8.34 -3.24 -5.39
CA ILE A 84 9.51 -4.11 -5.43
C ILE A 84 9.78 -4.72 -4.06
N ILE A 85 10.05 -6.04 -4.03
CA ILE A 85 10.41 -6.79 -2.83
C ILE A 85 11.68 -7.58 -3.10
N TYR A 86 12.61 -7.55 -2.15
CA TYR A 86 13.72 -8.50 -2.05
C TYR A 86 13.39 -9.59 -1.03
N LYS A 87 13.52 -10.82 -1.43
CA LYS A 87 13.31 -11.98 -0.56
C LYS A 87 14.14 -13.18 -1.04
N ASP A 88 14.95 -13.77 -0.15
CA ASP A 88 15.69 -15.01 -0.38
C ASP A 88 16.48 -15.01 -1.71
N ASP A 89 17.31 -13.98 -1.92
CA ASP A 89 18.10 -13.73 -3.13
C ASP A 89 17.30 -13.47 -4.42
N PHE A 90 16.00 -13.24 -4.32
CA PHE A 90 15.17 -12.87 -5.46
C PHE A 90 14.57 -11.47 -5.30
N ILE A 91 14.40 -10.81 -6.45
CA ILE A 91 13.62 -9.60 -6.60
C ILE A 91 12.28 -9.98 -7.21
N TYR A 92 11.20 -9.52 -6.58
CA TYR A 92 9.84 -9.55 -7.11
C TYR A 92 9.43 -8.12 -7.41
N ILE A 93 8.92 -7.87 -8.60
CA ILE A 93 8.50 -6.54 -9.03
C ILE A 93 7.10 -6.60 -9.62
N SER A 94 6.26 -5.64 -9.27
CA SER A 94 5.04 -5.36 -10.03
C SER A 94 5.28 -4.20 -10.97
N TYR A 95 4.66 -4.25 -12.13
CA TYR A 95 4.84 -3.23 -13.16
C TYR A 95 3.65 -3.18 -14.11
N THR A 96 3.54 -2.10 -14.83
CA THR A 96 2.58 -1.93 -15.92
C THR A 96 3.15 -2.56 -17.17
N GLU A 97 2.77 -3.78 -17.48
CA GLU A 97 3.24 -4.48 -18.68
C GLU A 97 2.59 -3.90 -19.93
N ASN A 98 3.42 -3.65 -20.93
CA ASN A 98 2.97 -3.26 -22.27
C ASN A 98 2.39 -4.47 -22.99
N ARG A 99 1.08 -4.45 -23.28
CA ARG A 99 0.35 -5.52 -23.96
C ARG A 99 0.00 -5.17 -25.40
N GLY A 100 0.63 -4.11 -25.95
CA GLY A 100 0.37 -3.58 -27.28
C GLY A 100 -0.89 -2.71 -27.36
N ASN A 101 -0.96 -1.85 -28.38
CA ASN A 101 -2.11 -0.97 -28.65
C ASN A 101 -2.58 -0.18 -27.42
N TRP A 102 -1.64 0.39 -26.64
CA TRP A 102 -1.87 1.11 -25.39
C TRP A 102 -2.54 0.31 -24.26
N LYS A 103 -2.85 -0.97 -24.50
CA LYS A 103 -3.36 -1.86 -23.47
C LYS A 103 -2.25 -2.27 -22.52
N THR A 104 -2.57 -2.29 -21.25
CA THR A 104 -1.65 -2.61 -20.15
C THR A 104 -2.26 -3.56 -19.15
N SER A 105 -1.42 -4.34 -18.50
CA SER A 105 -1.79 -5.18 -17.35
C SER A 105 -0.93 -4.84 -16.13
N THR A 106 -1.49 -5.04 -14.94
CA THR A 106 -0.66 -5.21 -13.75
C THR A 106 -0.03 -6.60 -13.83
N SER A 107 1.29 -6.64 -13.94
CA SER A 107 2.07 -7.89 -14.05
C SER A 107 3.10 -7.99 -12.94
N ILE A 108 3.50 -9.20 -12.61
CA ILE A 108 4.50 -9.49 -11.57
C ILE A 108 5.59 -10.33 -12.21
N ALA A 109 6.83 -9.89 -12.01
CA ALA A 109 7.99 -10.60 -12.48
C ALA A 109 8.98 -10.90 -11.34
N LYS A 110 9.79 -11.95 -11.53
CA LYS A 110 10.80 -12.42 -10.60
C LYS A 110 12.15 -12.49 -11.28
N ALA A 111 13.20 -12.09 -10.58
CA ALA A 111 14.60 -12.23 -11.02
C ALA A 111 15.49 -12.67 -9.86
N LYS A 112 16.53 -13.43 -10.12
CA LYS A 112 17.59 -13.63 -9.14
C LYS A 112 18.35 -12.31 -8.96
N PHE A 113 18.60 -11.93 -7.70
CA PHE A 113 19.24 -10.65 -7.41
C PHE A 113 20.66 -10.59 -7.99
N ASN A 114 20.92 -9.50 -8.71
CA ASN A 114 22.24 -9.13 -9.21
C ASN A 114 22.33 -7.60 -9.26
N LYS A 115 23.40 -7.03 -8.71
CA LYS A 115 23.59 -5.57 -8.61
C LYS A 115 23.80 -4.87 -9.96
N LYS A 116 24.09 -5.61 -11.03
CA LYS A 116 24.37 -5.04 -12.35
C LYS A 116 23.17 -5.16 -13.30
N ASN A 117 22.53 -6.33 -13.31
CA ASN A 117 21.46 -6.64 -14.25
C ASN A 117 20.46 -7.63 -13.63
N LEU A 118 19.17 -7.33 -13.76
CA LEU A 118 18.07 -8.17 -13.33
C LEU A 118 17.36 -8.74 -14.56
N ILE A 119 17.46 -10.04 -14.77
CA ILE A 119 16.73 -10.73 -15.84
C ILE A 119 15.44 -11.27 -15.24
N PHE A 120 14.37 -10.56 -15.51
CA PHE A 120 13.04 -10.88 -15.01
C PHE A 120 12.31 -11.86 -15.92
N GLU A 121 11.57 -12.77 -15.28
CA GLU A 121 10.57 -13.63 -15.88
C GLU A 121 9.22 -13.33 -15.25
N ASN A 122 8.16 -13.23 -16.08
CA ASN A 122 6.81 -13.03 -15.58
C ASN A 122 6.33 -14.27 -14.84
N ILE A 123 5.82 -14.07 -13.64
CA ILE A 123 5.16 -15.11 -12.83
C ILE A 123 3.65 -14.87 -12.71
N PHE A 124 3.15 -13.70 -13.10
CA PHE A 124 1.72 -13.36 -13.16
C PHE A 124 1.47 -12.22 -14.14
N GLN A 125 0.34 -12.31 -14.86
CA GLN A 125 -0.16 -11.27 -15.75
C GLN A 125 -1.67 -11.11 -15.57
N ALA A 126 -2.13 -9.93 -15.15
CA ALA A 126 -3.56 -9.67 -15.00
C ALA A 126 -4.28 -9.66 -16.36
N ASN A 127 -5.44 -10.29 -16.41
CA ASN A 127 -6.35 -10.34 -17.56
C ASN A 127 -7.73 -9.77 -17.21
N PRO A 128 -8.39 -9.08 -18.16
CA PRO A 128 -7.89 -8.65 -19.47
C PRO A 128 -6.90 -7.48 -19.36
N PRO A 129 -6.05 -7.26 -20.38
CA PRO A 129 -5.32 -6.00 -20.53
C PRO A 129 -6.31 -4.88 -20.92
N ILE A 130 -6.11 -3.69 -20.33
CA ILE A 130 -7.04 -2.57 -20.47
C ILE A 130 -6.27 -1.32 -20.92
N ASP A 131 -6.85 -0.56 -21.85
CA ASP A 131 -6.38 0.77 -22.23
C ASP A 131 -6.84 1.80 -21.19
N SER A 132 -6.06 1.91 -20.14
CA SER A 132 -6.28 2.87 -19.05
C SER A 132 -4.99 3.14 -18.30
N GLY A 133 -4.71 4.42 -18.05
CA GLY A 133 -3.59 4.88 -17.22
C GLY A 133 -3.90 4.93 -15.73
N TYR A 134 -5.01 4.36 -15.26
CA TYR A 134 -5.48 4.50 -13.88
C TYR A 134 -5.54 3.17 -13.14
N HIS A 135 -5.48 3.25 -11.81
CA HIS A 135 -5.82 2.23 -10.83
C HIS A 135 -5.14 0.87 -11.07
N PHE A 136 -3.82 0.83 -11.03
CA PHE A 136 -3.06 -0.42 -11.20
C PHE A 136 -3.02 -1.27 -9.91
N GLY A 137 -3.24 -0.66 -8.73
CA GLY A 137 -2.99 -1.31 -7.45
C GLY A 137 -1.49 -1.55 -7.25
N SER A 138 -1.05 -2.78 -7.48
CA SER A 138 0.35 -3.22 -7.66
C SER A 138 1.19 -3.41 -6.40
N ARG A 139 0.65 -3.28 -5.19
CA ARG A 139 1.40 -3.60 -3.98
C ARG A 139 1.60 -5.10 -3.83
N LEU A 140 2.77 -5.46 -3.33
CA LEU A 140 3.23 -6.82 -3.11
C LEU A 140 3.49 -7.08 -1.64
N VAL A 141 3.23 -8.31 -1.19
CA VAL A 141 3.73 -8.83 0.09
C VAL A 141 3.95 -10.34 -0.02
N ILE A 142 5.01 -10.84 0.63
CA ILE A 142 5.30 -12.27 0.68
C ILE A 142 5.05 -12.77 2.10
N LYS A 143 4.19 -13.80 2.20
CA LYS A 143 3.95 -14.58 3.42
C LYS A 143 4.33 -16.03 3.15
N ASP A 144 5.35 -16.52 3.84
CA ASP A 144 5.91 -17.84 3.60
C ASP A 144 6.33 -18.00 2.13
N ASN A 145 5.76 -18.94 1.39
CA ASN A 145 5.96 -19.11 -0.05
C ASN A 145 4.82 -18.51 -0.90
N TYR A 146 3.90 -17.76 -0.29
CA TYR A 146 2.82 -17.10 -1.00
C TYR A 146 3.15 -15.63 -1.28
N LEU A 147 2.93 -15.21 -2.52
CA LEU A 147 2.97 -13.82 -2.92
C LEU A 147 1.52 -13.32 -3.06
N PHE A 148 1.19 -12.30 -2.27
CA PHE A 148 -0.04 -11.54 -2.42
C PHE A 148 0.25 -10.27 -3.20
N ALA A 149 -0.65 -9.95 -4.14
CA ALA A 149 -0.56 -8.74 -4.93
C ALA A 149 -1.91 -8.05 -5.07
N THR A 150 -1.89 -6.74 -5.25
CA THR A 150 -3.11 -5.98 -5.48
C THR A 150 -3.25 -5.65 -6.96
N ALA A 151 -4.43 -5.88 -7.54
CA ALA A 151 -4.79 -5.48 -8.89
C ALA A 151 -5.93 -4.44 -8.82
N GLY A 152 -5.68 -3.21 -9.23
CA GLY A 152 -6.70 -2.17 -9.27
C GLY A 152 -7.71 -2.38 -10.41
N GLU A 153 -8.87 -1.75 -10.32
CA GLU A 153 -10.00 -1.94 -11.25
C GLU A 153 -9.86 -1.18 -12.60
N ARG A 154 -8.72 -0.51 -12.80
CA ARG A 154 -8.32 0.10 -14.06
C ARG A 154 -9.30 1.15 -14.61
N ASN A 155 -10.07 1.79 -13.71
CA ASN A 155 -11.14 2.75 -13.99
C ASN A 155 -12.41 2.15 -14.65
N GLU A 156 -12.53 0.81 -14.65
CA GLU A 156 -13.69 0.09 -15.18
C GLU A 156 -14.79 -0.17 -14.12
N GLY A 157 -14.61 0.35 -12.91
CA GLY A 157 -15.58 0.34 -11.83
C GLY A 157 -16.13 -1.04 -11.48
N MET A 158 -17.20 -1.48 -12.15
CA MET A 158 -17.88 -2.76 -11.85
C MET A 158 -17.08 -4.01 -12.21
N ILE A 159 -15.98 -3.90 -12.95
CA ILE A 159 -15.08 -5.05 -13.19
C ILE A 159 -14.58 -5.66 -11.88
N ALA A 160 -14.49 -4.87 -10.81
CA ALA A 160 -14.13 -5.32 -9.47
C ALA A 160 -15.11 -6.32 -8.84
N GLN A 161 -16.30 -6.51 -9.45
CA GLN A 161 -17.30 -7.49 -9.01
C GLN A 161 -17.33 -8.73 -9.92
N ASP A 162 -16.46 -8.79 -10.92
CA ASP A 162 -16.38 -9.88 -11.88
C ASP A 162 -15.17 -10.80 -11.58
N PRO A 163 -15.38 -11.96 -10.95
CA PRO A 163 -14.30 -12.87 -10.58
C PRO A 163 -13.67 -13.61 -11.78
N THR A 164 -14.19 -13.44 -12.99
CA THR A 164 -13.60 -13.95 -14.23
C THR A 164 -12.50 -13.04 -14.79
N LYS A 165 -12.21 -11.94 -14.06
CA LYS A 165 -11.21 -10.92 -14.41
C LYS A 165 -10.38 -10.53 -13.21
N HIS A 166 -9.08 -10.31 -13.41
CA HIS A 166 -8.16 -9.94 -12.31
C HIS A 166 -8.32 -8.47 -11.83
N PRO A 167 -8.63 -7.46 -12.67
CA PRO A 167 -8.75 -6.09 -12.20
C PRO A 167 -9.81 -5.94 -11.10
N GLY A 168 -9.46 -5.23 -10.02
CA GLY A 168 -10.33 -5.02 -8.85
C GLY A 168 -10.24 -6.13 -7.80
N SER A 169 -9.12 -6.87 -7.76
CA SER A 169 -8.95 -8.02 -6.86
C SER A 169 -7.61 -8.02 -6.09
N ILE A 170 -7.53 -8.89 -5.11
CA ILE A 170 -6.30 -9.33 -4.46
C ILE A 170 -5.94 -10.67 -5.05
N ILE A 171 -4.73 -10.79 -5.54
CA ILE A 171 -4.14 -11.99 -6.13
C ILE A 171 -3.34 -12.71 -5.07
N ARG A 172 -3.38 -14.05 -5.06
CA ARG A 172 -2.51 -14.91 -4.28
C ARG A 172 -1.97 -16.04 -5.16
N ILE A 173 -0.66 -16.07 -5.33
CA ILE A 173 0.08 -17.12 -6.04
C ILE A 173 1.23 -17.60 -5.15
N HIS A 174 1.87 -18.71 -5.52
CA HIS A 174 3.17 -19.04 -4.96
C HIS A 174 4.27 -18.11 -5.51
N THR A 175 5.41 -18.05 -4.83
CA THR A 175 6.57 -17.23 -5.24
C THR A 175 7.24 -17.72 -6.53
N ASP A 176 6.85 -18.87 -7.06
CA ASP A 176 7.23 -19.40 -8.38
C ASP A 176 6.16 -19.16 -9.47
N GLY A 177 5.04 -18.51 -9.12
CA GLY A 177 3.92 -18.25 -10.01
C GLY A 177 2.85 -19.34 -10.04
N SER A 178 3.08 -20.49 -9.42
CA SER A 178 2.07 -21.56 -9.36
C SER A 178 0.88 -21.17 -8.48
N ILE A 179 -0.27 -21.78 -8.74
CA ILE A 179 -1.54 -21.45 -8.09
C ILE A 179 -1.72 -22.27 -6.82
N PRO A 180 -1.97 -21.63 -5.65
CA PRO A 180 -2.28 -22.33 -4.42
C PRO A 180 -3.56 -23.14 -4.52
N LYS A 181 -3.52 -24.43 -4.19
CA LYS A 181 -4.68 -25.32 -4.24
C LYS A 181 -5.82 -24.91 -3.32
N ASP A 182 -5.50 -24.17 -2.26
CA ASP A 182 -6.44 -23.67 -1.26
C ASP A 182 -6.92 -22.24 -1.53
N ASN A 183 -6.67 -21.66 -2.71
CA ASN A 183 -7.32 -20.43 -3.11
C ASN A 183 -8.85 -20.61 -3.13
N PRO A 184 -9.63 -19.54 -2.90
CA PRO A 184 -11.08 -19.67 -2.82
C PRO A 184 -11.64 -20.22 -4.12
N LYS A 185 -12.59 -21.15 -3.97
CA LYS A 185 -13.45 -21.61 -5.06
C LYS A 185 -14.86 -21.17 -4.66
N PHE A 186 -15.54 -20.51 -5.58
CA PHE A 186 -16.89 -20.02 -5.33
C PHE A 186 -17.90 -21.04 -5.87
N ASP A 187 -18.75 -21.54 -4.98
CA ASP A 187 -19.80 -22.48 -5.35
C ASP A 187 -20.68 -21.93 -6.48
N GLY A 188 -20.85 -22.73 -7.51
CA GLY A 188 -21.67 -22.37 -8.68
C GLY A 188 -21.01 -21.43 -9.69
N LYS A 189 -19.72 -21.05 -9.51
CA LYS A 189 -18.94 -20.24 -10.48
C LYS A 189 -17.68 -20.95 -10.90
N SER A 190 -17.78 -21.78 -11.92
CA SER A 190 -16.67 -22.55 -12.49
C SER A 190 -15.61 -21.69 -13.19
N ASP A 191 -15.92 -20.45 -13.48
CA ASP A 191 -15.14 -19.47 -14.24
C ASP A 191 -14.38 -18.47 -13.38
N TRP A 192 -14.41 -18.58 -12.03
CA TRP A 192 -13.59 -17.79 -11.14
C TRP A 192 -12.10 -18.04 -11.39
N LEU A 193 -11.33 -16.96 -11.64
CA LEU A 193 -9.89 -17.10 -11.89
C LEU A 193 -9.17 -17.58 -10.63
N PRO A 194 -8.36 -18.66 -10.76
CA PRO A 194 -7.83 -19.38 -9.61
C PRO A 194 -6.76 -18.63 -8.81
N GLU A 195 -6.21 -17.55 -9.36
CA GLU A 195 -5.26 -16.65 -8.68
C GLU A 195 -5.95 -15.66 -7.74
N ILE A 196 -7.27 -15.45 -7.89
CA ILE A 196 -8.02 -14.45 -7.13
C ILE A 196 -8.24 -14.94 -5.70
N TYR A 197 -7.80 -14.15 -4.74
CA TYR A 197 -7.98 -14.38 -3.31
C TYR A 197 -9.19 -13.63 -2.74
N GLN A 198 -9.43 -12.39 -3.21
CA GLN A 198 -10.50 -11.51 -2.78
C GLN A 198 -10.84 -10.51 -3.89
N ILE A 199 -12.11 -10.10 -3.99
CA ILE A 199 -12.56 -9.13 -4.98
C ILE A 199 -13.08 -7.83 -4.35
N GLY A 200 -13.53 -6.89 -5.18
CA GLY A 200 -14.25 -5.69 -4.77
C GLY A 200 -13.37 -4.55 -4.27
N VAL A 201 -12.13 -4.46 -4.76
CA VAL A 201 -11.23 -3.34 -4.47
C VAL A 201 -11.16 -2.37 -5.65
N ARG A 202 -10.92 -1.08 -5.37
CA ARG A 202 -10.77 -0.06 -6.41
C ARG A 202 -9.33 0.11 -6.84
N ASN A 203 -8.50 0.63 -5.98
CA ASN A 203 -7.08 0.91 -6.24
C ASN A 203 -6.28 0.76 -4.94
N PRO A 204 -5.97 -0.47 -4.52
CA PRO A 204 -5.22 -0.69 -3.30
C PRO A 204 -3.78 -0.22 -3.48
N GLN A 205 -3.34 0.72 -2.65
CA GLN A 205 -2.02 1.34 -2.72
C GLN A 205 -1.12 1.01 -1.53
N GLY A 206 -1.61 0.19 -0.60
CA GLY A 206 -0.84 -0.38 0.51
C GLY A 206 -1.18 -1.84 0.72
N LEU A 207 -0.16 -2.65 1.02
CA LEU A 207 -0.29 -4.06 1.39
C LEU A 207 0.83 -4.41 2.36
N THR A 208 0.53 -5.12 3.44
CA THR A 208 1.51 -5.50 4.45
C THR A 208 1.15 -6.81 5.16
N LEU A 209 2.17 -7.54 5.58
CA LEU A 209 2.03 -8.69 6.47
C LEU A 209 2.29 -8.24 7.91
N SER A 210 1.37 -8.54 8.80
CA SER A 210 1.56 -8.33 10.23
C SER A 210 2.39 -9.45 10.84
N ALA A 211 3.49 -9.10 11.48
CA ALA A 211 4.33 -10.04 12.21
C ALA A 211 3.74 -10.44 13.58
N PHE A 212 2.60 -9.85 13.99
CA PHE A 212 1.97 -10.08 15.29
C PHE A 212 0.82 -11.10 15.23
N ASP A 213 0.04 -11.07 14.15
CA ASP A 213 -1.11 -11.96 13.97
C ASP A 213 -1.06 -12.77 12.66
N GLY A 214 -0.02 -12.57 11.84
CA GLY A 214 0.16 -13.27 10.57
C GLY A 214 -0.85 -12.93 9.49
N LYS A 215 -1.62 -11.85 9.65
CA LYS A 215 -2.63 -11.41 8.69
C LYS A 215 -2.04 -10.45 7.66
N VAL A 216 -2.65 -10.44 6.49
CA VAL A 216 -2.34 -9.48 5.43
C VAL A 216 -3.35 -8.34 5.49
N TYR A 217 -2.86 -7.11 5.57
CA TYR A 217 -3.66 -5.89 5.59
C TYR A 217 -3.43 -5.07 4.34
N LEU A 218 -4.46 -4.30 3.94
CA LEU A 218 -4.40 -3.44 2.76
C LEU A 218 -5.04 -2.07 3.02
N SER A 219 -4.58 -1.07 2.28
CA SER A 219 -5.26 0.22 2.15
C SER A 219 -5.69 0.45 0.71
N ASN A 220 -6.86 1.05 0.52
CA ASN A 220 -7.48 1.22 -0.79
C ASN A 220 -7.99 2.65 -0.99
N HIS A 221 -7.77 3.20 -2.18
CA HIS A 221 -8.33 4.47 -2.57
C HIS A 221 -9.82 4.36 -2.90
N GLY A 222 -10.63 5.18 -2.26
CA GLY A 222 -11.96 5.54 -2.73
C GLY A 222 -11.90 6.52 -3.92
N ALA A 223 -13.01 7.24 -4.16
CA ALA A 223 -13.02 8.32 -5.15
C ALA A 223 -12.81 9.70 -4.45
N LYS A 224 -13.82 10.58 -4.35
CA LYS A 224 -13.74 11.85 -3.61
C LYS A 224 -13.90 11.66 -2.08
N GLY A 225 -13.62 10.46 -1.58
CA GLY A 225 -13.75 9.99 -0.20
C GLY A 225 -13.93 8.48 -0.23
N GLY A 226 -13.95 7.86 0.96
CA GLY A 226 -14.12 6.43 1.08
C GLY A 226 -12.83 5.64 0.84
N ASP A 227 -11.66 6.26 1.03
CA ASP A 227 -10.43 5.50 1.26
C ASP A 227 -10.61 4.65 2.51
N TRP A 228 -10.02 3.47 2.54
CA TRP A 228 -10.16 2.60 3.69
C TRP A 228 -8.92 1.72 3.93
N PHE A 229 -8.84 1.19 5.16
CA PHE A 229 -7.88 0.20 5.62
C PHE A 229 -8.65 -1.04 6.10
N GLY A 230 -8.17 -2.23 5.77
CA GLY A 230 -8.80 -3.50 6.14
C GLY A 230 -7.90 -4.71 5.97
N GLU A 231 -8.43 -5.89 6.28
CA GLU A 231 -7.77 -7.19 6.18
C GLU A 231 -8.04 -7.83 4.81
N ALA A 232 -7.04 -8.42 4.17
CA ALA A 232 -7.24 -9.29 3.01
C ALA A 232 -7.83 -10.63 3.48
N LYS A 233 -9.04 -10.95 3.04
CA LYS A 233 -9.79 -12.12 3.50
C LYS A 233 -10.17 -13.03 2.35
N LYS A 234 -9.87 -14.31 2.52
CA LYS A 234 -10.11 -15.35 1.54
C LYS A 234 -11.57 -15.42 1.11
N GLY A 235 -11.84 -15.27 -0.18
CA GLY A 235 -13.17 -15.43 -0.77
C GLY A 235 -14.14 -14.27 -0.49
N GLU A 236 -13.72 -13.21 0.17
CA GLU A 236 -14.57 -12.08 0.51
C GLU A 236 -14.57 -10.98 -0.55
N ASN A 237 -15.45 -9.97 -0.35
CA ASN A 237 -15.69 -8.89 -1.31
C ASN A 237 -15.85 -7.55 -0.58
N TYR A 238 -14.98 -6.58 -0.88
CA TYR A 238 -15.05 -5.21 -0.34
C TYR A 238 -16.08 -4.31 -1.03
N GLY A 239 -16.72 -4.80 -2.08
CA GLY A 239 -17.92 -4.19 -2.68
C GLY A 239 -17.73 -3.02 -3.61
N TRP A 240 -16.52 -2.71 -4.07
CA TRP A 240 -16.34 -1.70 -5.11
C TRP A 240 -16.97 -2.19 -6.43
N LYS A 241 -17.80 -1.46 -7.19
CA LYS A 241 -18.29 -0.08 -7.04
C LYS A 241 -19.75 -0.05 -6.52
N ILE A 242 -20.17 -1.05 -5.77
CA ILE A 242 -21.51 -1.11 -5.13
C ILE A 242 -21.50 -0.27 -3.86
N LEU A 243 -20.39 -0.31 -3.09
CA LEU A 243 -20.20 0.46 -1.86
C LEU A 243 -19.31 1.68 -2.11
N GLY A 244 -19.67 2.81 -1.52
CA GLY A 244 -18.91 4.05 -1.59
C GLY A 244 -18.08 4.37 -0.36
N TRP A 245 -18.22 3.62 0.73
CA TRP A 245 -17.56 3.87 2.02
C TRP A 245 -17.75 5.31 2.54
N GLY A 246 -18.89 5.93 2.21
CA GLY A 246 -19.22 7.32 2.52
C GLY A 246 -18.67 8.33 1.53
N GLY A 247 -17.90 7.89 0.54
CA GLY A 247 -17.40 8.75 -0.54
C GLY A 247 -18.41 8.96 -1.68
N THR A 248 -18.08 9.93 -2.53
CA THR A 248 -18.83 10.27 -3.74
C THR A 248 -17.95 10.13 -4.96
N ASN A 249 -18.53 10.10 -6.14
CA ASN A 249 -17.83 10.30 -7.40
C ASN A 249 -17.20 11.71 -7.44
N TYR A 250 -16.26 11.97 -8.32
CA TYR A 250 -15.64 13.30 -8.47
C TYR A 250 -16.66 14.38 -8.88
N THR A 251 -17.75 13.99 -9.52
CA THR A 251 -18.91 14.85 -9.84
C THR A 251 -19.79 15.20 -8.63
N GLY A 252 -19.54 14.59 -7.46
CA GLY A 252 -20.35 14.76 -6.25
C GLY A 252 -21.51 13.80 -6.11
N THR A 253 -21.81 12.98 -7.12
CA THR A 253 -22.89 11.98 -7.06
C THR A 253 -22.52 10.82 -6.13
N LYS A 254 -23.50 10.24 -5.45
CA LYS A 254 -23.29 9.06 -4.58
C LYS A 254 -22.83 7.86 -5.41
N ILE A 255 -21.88 7.08 -4.85
CA ILE A 255 -21.46 5.80 -5.43
C ILE A 255 -22.41 4.69 -4.97
N GLY A 256 -22.77 4.68 -3.70
CA GLY A 256 -23.62 3.67 -3.07
C GLY A 256 -23.63 3.86 -1.55
N PRO A 257 -24.19 2.90 -0.79
CA PRO A 257 -24.17 2.97 0.65
C PRO A 257 -22.75 2.95 1.20
N LYS A 258 -22.59 3.40 2.44
CA LYS A 258 -21.32 3.35 3.16
C LYS A 258 -20.85 1.89 3.34
N TRP A 259 -21.75 1.03 3.76
CA TRP A 259 -21.57 -0.41 3.90
C TRP A 259 -22.94 -1.09 3.95
N LYS A 260 -22.99 -2.39 3.64
CA LYS A 260 -24.17 -3.23 3.84
C LYS A 260 -23.76 -4.69 4.10
N PRO A 261 -24.62 -5.53 4.74
CA PRO A 261 -24.39 -6.96 4.91
C PRO A 261 -24.06 -7.67 3.59
N GLY A 262 -23.25 -8.73 3.67
CA GLY A 262 -22.79 -9.50 2.51
C GLY A 262 -21.47 -8.99 1.90
N PHE A 263 -20.89 -7.91 2.46
CA PHE A 263 -19.59 -7.39 2.05
C PHE A 263 -18.62 -7.31 3.23
N THR A 264 -17.32 -7.42 2.94
CA THR A 264 -16.25 -7.24 3.92
C THR A 264 -16.31 -5.85 4.53
N LYS A 265 -16.19 -5.76 5.87
CA LYS A 265 -16.18 -4.48 6.56
C LYS A 265 -14.74 -3.97 6.72
N ALA A 266 -14.49 -2.73 6.31
CA ALA A 266 -13.21 -2.06 6.56
C ALA A 266 -13.01 -1.79 8.07
N ILE A 267 -11.75 -1.79 8.50
CA ILE A 267 -11.34 -1.45 9.88
C ILE A 267 -11.45 0.06 10.10
N GLN A 268 -10.97 0.84 9.14
CA GLN A 268 -11.01 2.30 9.14
C GLN A 268 -11.33 2.81 7.74
N TYR A 269 -11.97 3.97 7.61
CA TYR A 269 -12.19 4.65 6.33
C TYR A 269 -12.15 6.18 6.52
N TRP A 270 -11.81 6.89 5.44
CA TRP A 270 -11.64 8.34 5.46
C TRP A 270 -12.56 9.04 4.46
N VAL A 271 -13.28 10.05 4.95
CA VAL A 271 -14.07 11.00 4.17
C VAL A 271 -13.81 12.40 4.75
N PRO A 272 -13.22 13.29 3.98
CA PRO A 272 -12.76 13.17 2.59
C PRO A 272 -11.57 12.21 2.42
N SER A 273 -11.29 11.81 1.17
CA SER A 273 -10.12 10.99 0.82
C SER A 273 -8.82 11.67 1.22
N ILE A 274 -7.93 10.91 1.85
CA ILE A 274 -6.54 11.28 2.16
C ILE A 274 -5.56 10.77 1.10
N ALA A 275 -6.02 9.93 0.17
CA ALA A 275 -5.25 9.14 -0.79
C ALA A 275 -4.20 8.29 -0.06
N THR A 276 -4.68 7.26 0.67
CA THR A 276 -3.82 6.30 1.38
C THR A 276 -2.79 5.67 0.43
N SER A 277 -1.56 5.48 0.89
CA SER A 277 -0.51 4.84 0.09
C SER A 277 0.06 3.63 0.81
N ALA A 278 1.36 3.57 1.06
CA ALA A 278 1.95 2.43 1.76
C ALA A 278 1.43 2.29 3.19
N ILE A 279 1.42 1.06 3.66
CA ILE A 279 1.08 0.69 5.03
C ILE A 279 2.10 -0.30 5.58
N THR A 280 2.28 -0.30 6.88
CA THR A 280 2.99 -1.36 7.61
C THR A 280 2.36 -1.57 8.98
N ILE A 281 2.39 -2.79 9.50
CA ILE A 281 2.18 -3.04 10.92
C ILE A 281 3.56 -2.92 11.55
N TYR A 282 3.78 -1.85 12.28
CA TYR A 282 5.10 -1.49 12.75
C TYR A 282 5.66 -2.56 13.71
N LYS A 283 6.91 -2.93 13.47
CA LYS A 283 7.73 -3.77 14.36
C LYS A 283 9.16 -3.22 14.33
N GLY A 284 9.62 -2.65 15.44
CA GLY A 284 10.96 -2.05 15.50
C GLY A 284 11.35 -1.56 16.88
N LYS A 285 12.63 -1.20 17.02
CA LYS A 285 13.21 -0.72 18.28
C LYS A 285 13.06 0.79 18.44
N GLU A 286 13.14 1.57 17.35
CA GLU A 286 13.14 3.04 17.39
C GLU A 286 11.85 3.62 17.98
N PHE A 287 10.70 3.05 17.64
CA PHE A 287 9.38 3.44 18.11
C PHE A 287 8.69 2.24 18.76
N SER A 288 9.30 1.66 19.79
CA SER A 288 8.84 0.40 20.40
C SER A 288 7.38 0.46 20.89
N GLU A 289 6.90 1.65 21.27
CA GLU A 289 5.51 1.94 21.66
C GLU A 289 4.51 1.88 20.49
N TRP A 290 5.00 1.80 19.24
CA TRP A 290 4.16 1.63 18.05
C TRP A 290 4.08 0.18 17.56
N ASN A 291 4.79 -0.74 18.22
CA ASN A 291 4.76 -2.15 17.84
C ASN A 291 3.32 -2.70 17.83
N GLY A 292 2.95 -3.35 16.71
CA GLY A 292 1.61 -3.87 16.47
C GLY A 292 0.59 -2.85 15.91
N HIS A 293 0.93 -1.57 15.85
CA HIS A 293 0.06 -0.54 15.28
C HIS A 293 0.26 -0.42 13.77
N ALA A 294 -0.81 -0.11 13.04
CA ALA A 294 -0.70 0.18 11.62
C ALA A 294 -0.20 1.61 11.39
N LEU A 295 0.85 1.74 10.60
CA LEU A 295 1.31 3.02 10.07
C LEU A 295 0.81 3.16 8.64
N ILE A 296 0.12 4.25 8.33
CA ILE A 296 -0.51 4.52 7.04
C ILE A 296 0.00 5.85 6.52
N THR A 297 0.57 5.83 5.33
CA THR A 297 1.01 7.04 4.63
C THR A 297 -0.05 7.54 3.67
N SER A 298 0.06 8.81 3.26
CA SER A 298 -0.89 9.40 2.32
C SER A 298 -0.23 10.32 1.29
N LEU A 299 -0.83 10.34 0.10
CA LEU A 299 -0.38 11.17 -1.01
C LEU A 299 -0.99 12.57 -0.98
N LYS A 300 -2.31 12.65 -0.77
CA LYS A 300 -3.03 13.93 -0.80
C LYS A 300 -2.84 14.70 0.50
N ASP A 301 -2.97 14.00 1.62
CA ASP A 301 -2.88 14.58 2.96
C ASP A 301 -1.43 14.74 3.42
N GLN A 302 -0.47 14.15 2.71
CA GLN A 302 0.98 14.20 2.99
C GLN A 302 1.31 13.90 4.45
N SER A 303 0.67 12.86 4.99
CA SER A 303 0.74 12.50 6.41
C SER A 303 1.24 11.09 6.65
N LEU A 304 1.78 10.87 7.85
CA LEU A 304 1.89 9.56 8.48
C LEU A 304 0.82 9.50 9.58
N ARG A 305 0.00 8.46 9.55
CA ARG A 305 -1.03 8.15 10.54
C ARG A 305 -0.73 6.84 11.21
N LYS A 306 -0.99 6.78 12.51
CA LYS A 306 -0.90 5.56 13.31
C LYS A 306 -2.29 5.13 13.71
N LEU A 307 -2.69 3.91 13.37
CA LEU A 307 -3.93 3.31 13.84
C LEU A 307 -3.63 2.29 14.94
N ILE A 308 -4.31 2.47 16.07
CA ILE A 308 -4.36 1.53 17.17
C ILE A 308 -5.70 0.80 17.03
N PHE A 309 -5.67 -0.50 16.78
CA PHE A 309 -6.88 -1.30 16.60
C PHE A 309 -6.65 -2.70 17.19
N ASN A 310 -7.59 -3.14 17.99
CA ASN A 310 -7.64 -4.51 18.50
C ASN A 310 -8.80 -5.30 17.84
N ASP A 311 -9.84 -4.57 17.44
CA ASP A 311 -11.01 -5.10 16.75
C ASP A 311 -11.62 -4.01 15.83
N LEU A 312 -12.68 -4.38 15.12
CA LEU A 312 -13.37 -3.48 14.18
C LEU A 312 -14.21 -2.38 14.86
N SER A 313 -14.39 -2.44 16.17
CA SER A 313 -15.27 -1.53 16.93
C SER A 313 -14.52 -0.40 17.64
N ASN A 314 -13.23 -0.57 17.86
CA ASN A 314 -12.43 0.37 18.64
C ASN A 314 -11.11 0.72 17.95
N VAL A 315 -11.19 1.64 16.98
CA VAL A 315 -10.04 2.15 16.24
C VAL A 315 -9.72 3.57 16.68
N LYS A 316 -8.51 3.78 17.19
CA LYS A 316 -7.98 5.11 17.51
C LYS A 316 -6.96 5.50 16.45
N GLU A 317 -7.04 6.74 15.97
CA GLU A 317 -6.13 7.31 14.97
C GLU A 317 -5.36 8.49 15.55
N ASP A 318 -4.03 8.45 15.40
CA ASP A 318 -3.13 9.57 15.69
C ASP A 318 -2.48 10.03 14.38
N VAL A 319 -2.49 11.33 14.11
CA VAL A 319 -1.71 11.93 13.01
C VAL A 319 -0.31 12.23 13.55
N ILE A 320 0.69 11.46 13.14
CA ILE A 320 2.07 11.57 13.62
C ILE A 320 2.74 12.83 13.06
N PHE A 321 2.63 13.03 11.74
CA PHE A 321 3.05 14.27 11.09
C PHE A 321 2.25 14.51 9.81
N LYS A 322 2.31 15.76 9.32
CA LYS A 322 1.70 16.20 8.07
C LYS A 322 2.54 17.28 7.40
N ASN A 323 2.59 17.27 6.05
CA ASN A 323 3.28 18.28 5.22
C ASN A 323 4.79 18.45 5.52
N LYS A 324 5.50 17.39 5.93
CA LYS A 324 6.94 17.45 6.24
C LYS A 324 7.84 17.01 5.08
N ILE A 325 7.43 15.99 4.32
CA ILE A 325 8.27 15.32 3.29
C ILE A 325 7.53 15.17 1.96
N GLY A 326 6.48 15.96 1.73
CA GLY A 326 5.67 15.92 0.53
C GLY A 326 4.72 14.73 0.47
N ARG A 327 4.32 14.34 -0.75
CA ARG A 327 3.44 13.18 -1.03
C ARG A 327 4.20 11.90 -0.71
N ILE A 328 3.73 11.11 0.23
CA ILE A 328 4.43 9.91 0.69
C ILE A 328 3.91 8.71 -0.09
N ARG A 329 4.76 8.11 -0.94
CA ARG A 329 4.40 6.97 -1.78
C ARG A 329 4.65 5.64 -1.08
N ASP A 330 5.78 5.52 -0.38
CA ASP A 330 6.21 4.28 0.24
C ASP A 330 6.83 4.51 1.61
N LEU A 331 6.81 3.48 2.45
CA LEU A 331 7.53 3.46 3.71
C LEU A 331 8.13 2.09 3.97
N GLN A 332 9.35 2.09 4.53
CA GLN A 332 10.06 0.90 4.96
C GLN A 332 10.56 1.06 6.39
N VAL A 333 10.38 0.02 7.20
CA VAL A 333 10.98 -0.06 8.54
C VAL A 333 12.31 -0.77 8.44
N HIS A 334 13.37 -0.11 8.91
CA HIS A 334 14.71 -0.70 8.88
C HIS A 334 14.75 -1.97 9.75
N PRO A 335 15.19 -3.11 9.19
CA PRO A 335 15.02 -4.42 9.83
C PRO A 335 15.73 -4.55 11.17
N ASN A 336 16.85 -3.83 11.38
CA ASN A 336 17.69 -3.98 12.55
C ASN A 336 17.41 -2.94 13.66
N ASN A 337 17.21 -1.66 13.28
CA ASN A 337 17.06 -0.56 14.25
C ASN A 337 15.63 0.00 14.36
N GLY A 338 14.73 -0.30 13.42
CA GLY A 338 13.36 0.16 13.44
C GLY A 338 13.14 1.60 12.97
N LYS A 339 14.18 2.30 12.50
CA LYS A 339 14.03 3.62 11.88
C LYS A 339 13.18 3.52 10.64
N ILE A 340 12.46 4.59 10.30
CA ILE A 340 11.52 4.56 9.18
C ILE A 340 12.07 5.37 8.01
N TYR A 341 12.07 4.75 6.84
CA TYR A 341 12.43 5.37 5.58
C TYR A 341 11.19 5.59 4.73
N PHE A 342 11.13 6.73 4.05
CA PHE A 342 10.00 7.11 3.20
C PHE A 342 10.45 7.48 1.80
N LEU A 343 9.68 7.05 0.82
CA LEU A 343 9.67 7.69 -0.50
C LEU A 343 8.65 8.83 -0.47
N GLY A 344 9.13 10.04 -0.24
CA GLY A 344 8.30 11.23 -0.05
C GLY A 344 8.72 12.38 -0.96
N GLY A 345 7.76 12.95 -1.72
CA GLY A 345 8.12 13.81 -2.83
C GLY A 345 9.03 13.06 -3.81
N ASP A 346 10.04 13.72 -4.33
CA ASP A 346 11.07 13.10 -5.18
C ASP A 346 12.35 12.78 -4.39
N SER A 347 12.22 12.15 -3.22
CA SER A 347 13.37 11.88 -2.34
C SER A 347 13.17 10.66 -1.44
N LEU A 348 14.30 10.09 -1.01
CA LEU A 348 14.36 9.14 0.10
C LEU A 348 14.62 9.91 1.39
N TRP A 349 13.77 9.70 2.38
CA TRP A 349 13.83 10.33 3.71
C TRP A 349 14.02 9.31 4.82
N LEU A 350 14.75 9.68 5.85
CA LEU A 350 14.87 8.96 7.11
C LEU A 350 14.15 9.73 8.21
N MET A 351 13.30 9.03 8.98
CA MET A 351 12.71 9.51 10.22
C MET A 351 13.26 8.69 11.41
N LYS A 352 13.63 9.39 12.48
CA LYS A 352 14.06 8.82 13.76
C LYS A 352 13.61 9.71 14.92
N LYS A 353 13.70 9.22 16.16
CA LYS A 353 13.60 10.06 17.37
C LYS A 353 14.80 11.01 17.47
N ASN A 354 14.58 12.19 18.05
CA ASN A 354 15.64 13.14 18.40
C ASN A 354 16.44 12.65 19.60
#